data_cfa9cc8ccf274b7eec24e3d40d27c192
#
_entry.id   cfa9cc8ccf274b7eec24e3d40d27c192
#
_cell.length_a   1.000
_cell.length_b   1.000
_cell.length_c   1.000
_cell.angle_alpha   90.00
_cell.angle_beta   90.00
_cell.angle_gamma   90.00
#
_symmetry.space_group_name_H-M   'P 1'
#
loop_
_entity.id
_entity.type
_entity.pdbx_description
1 polymer ?
#
loop_
_entity_poly.entity_id
_entity_poly.type
_entity_poly.pdbx_seq_one_letter_code
_entity_poly.pdbx_strand_id
1 'polypeptide(L)'
;MDFSEITNMIVVGILASLFGMSLLQFSSVKKNMRIQSQQQIYARIIETRMKLENTEAFTKMAKENKTFAERLALVDSPDEYYTVIAYLDLIEFLFHLHRTKMMDTKLWPRWKALAETLMGMPKFRMVWDKTKHVHNSDFIEFMDSL
;
A
#
# COMPACT_ATOMS: atom_id res chain seq x y z
N MET A 1 -3.67 31.81 -50.27
CA MET A 1 -3.77 30.51 -49.58
C MET A 1 -4.79 29.68 -50.31
N ASP A 2 -4.35 28.58 -50.89
CA ASP A 2 -5.24 27.71 -51.67
C ASP A 2 -6.10 26.87 -50.69
N PHE A 3 -7.32 26.50 -51.12
CA PHE A 3 -8.27 25.72 -50.33
C PHE A 3 -7.64 24.41 -49.82
N SER A 4 -6.76 23.81 -50.64
CA SER A 4 -6.03 22.61 -50.24
C SER A 4 -5.03 22.85 -49.07
N GLU A 5 -4.40 24.02 -49.04
CA GLU A 5 -3.47 24.39 -47.96
C GLU A 5 -4.23 24.56 -46.62
N ILE A 6 -5.41 25.19 -46.68
CA ILE A 6 -6.25 25.36 -45.47
C ILE A 6 -6.72 23.99 -44.94
N THR A 7 -7.17 23.11 -45.85
CA THR A 7 -7.61 21.76 -45.48
C THR A 7 -6.48 20.96 -44.85
N ASN A 8 -5.28 21.00 -45.42
CA ASN A 8 -4.12 20.30 -44.87
C ASN A 8 -3.72 20.83 -43.49
N MET A 9 -3.75 22.13 -43.25
CA MET A 9 -3.48 22.73 -41.95
C MET A 9 -4.49 22.29 -40.89
N ILE A 10 -5.78 22.22 -41.26
CA ILE A 10 -6.83 21.72 -40.35
C ILE A 10 -6.58 20.25 -39.99
N VAL A 11 -6.30 19.42 -40.98
CA VAL A 11 -6.02 17.99 -40.78
C VAL A 11 -4.81 17.79 -39.90
N VAL A 12 -3.71 18.53 -40.12
CA VAL A 12 -2.51 18.46 -39.29
C VAL A 12 -2.81 18.90 -37.84
N GLY A 13 -3.61 19.97 -37.67
CA GLY A 13 -4.03 20.43 -36.32
C GLY A 13 -4.85 19.38 -35.57
N ILE A 14 -5.79 18.71 -36.26
CA ILE A 14 -6.59 17.63 -35.69
C ILE A 14 -5.70 16.45 -35.30
N LEU A 15 -4.81 16.02 -36.20
CA LEU A 15 -3.90 14.91 -35.94
C LEU A 15 -2.96 15.20 -34.76
N ALA A 16 -2.41 16.41 -34.65
CA ALA A 16 -1.57 16.83 -33.54
C ALA A 16 -2.35 16.83 -32.22
N SER A 17 -3.60 17.28 -32.24
CA SER A 17 -4.48 17.27 -31.07
C SER A 17 -4.82 15.85 -30.61
N LEU A 18 -5.15 14.96 -31.53
CA LEU A 18 -5.42 13.55 -31.26
C LEU A 18 -4.18 12.85 -30.70
N PHE A 19 -3.01 13.12 -31.25
CA PHE A 19 -1.75 12.59 -30.78
C PHE A 19 -1.45 13.05 -29.32
N GLY A 20 -1.62 14.35 -29.05
CA GLY A 20 -1.46 14.92 -27.72
C GLY A 20 -2.42 14.27 -26.70
N MET A 21 -3.71 14.11 -27.05
CA MET A 21 -4.68 13.41 -26.20
C MET A 21 -4.30 11.95 -25.97
N SER A 22 -3.82 11.24 -26.98
CA SER A 22 -3.37 9.85 -26.87
C SER A 22 -2.19 9.71 -25.88
N LEU A 23 -1.23 10.63 -25.90
CA LEU A 23 -0.11 10.64 -24.95
C LEU A 23 -0.59 10.85 -23.52
N LEU A 24 -1.53 11.77 -23.29
CA LEU A 24 -2.12 12.00 -21.97
C LEU A 24 -2.89 10.77 -21.46
N GLN A 25 -3.69 10.15 -22.34
CA GLN A 25 -4.40 8.91 -22.02
C GLN A 25 -3.44 7.77 -21.69
N PHE A 26 -2.38 7.61 -22.48
CA PHE A 26 -1.38 6.57 -22.23
C PHE A 26 -0.69 6.74 -20.86
N SER A 27 -0.34 7.97 -20.50
CA SER A 27 0.21 8.28 -19.18
C SER A 27 -0.76 7.92 -18.04
N SER A 28 -2.04 8.24 -18.21
CA SER A 28 -3.08 7.90 -17.23
C SER A 28 -3.28 6.39 -17.10
N VAL A 29 -3.35 5.68 -18.24
CA VAL A 29 -3.46 4.21 -18.26
C VAL A 29 -2.26 3.55 -17.56
N LYS A 30 -1.04 3.98 -17.86
CA LYS A 30 0.18 3.48 -17.22
C LYS A 30 0.16 3.69 -15.72
N LYS A 31 -0.29 4.86 -15.26
CA LYS A 31 -0.45 5.15 -13.81
C LYS A 31 -1.47 4.22 -13.17
N ASN A 32 -2.64 4.04 -13.81
CA ASN A 32 -3.68 3.16 -13.28
C ASN A 32 -3.25 1.69 -13.23
N MET A 33 -2.57 1.20 -14.27
CA MET A 33 -2.01 -0.16 -14.29
C MET A 33 -0.99 -0.37 -13.16
N ARG A 34 -0.13 0.61 -12.89
CA ARG A 34 0.83 0.54 -11.79
C ARG A 34 0.13 0.45 -10.43
N ILE A 35 -0.91 1.25 -10.22
CA ILE A 35 -1.71 1.23 -8.98
C ILE A 35 -2.38 -0.13 -8.81
N GLN A 36 -3.04 -0.65 -9.85
CA GLN A 36 -3.69 -1.97 -9.81
C GLN A 36 -2.69 -3.09 -9.54
N SER A 37 -1.53 -3.05 -10.18
CA SER A 37 -0.46 -4.04 -9.94
C SER A 37 0.02 -4.01 -8.49
N GLN A 38 0.24 -2.82 -7.93
CA GLN A 38 0.63 -2.68 -6.52
C GLN A 38 -0.46 -3.21 -5.58
N GLN A 39 -1.72 -2.86 -5.81
CA GLN A 39 -2.84 -3.37 -5.02
C GLN A 39 -2.92 -4.90 -5.05
N GLN A 40 -2.75 -5.51 -6.23
CA GLN A 40 -2.77 -6.97 -6.37
C GLN A 40 -1.60 -7.62 -5.62
N ILE A 41 -0.41 -7.03 -5.69
CA ILE A 41 0.78 -7.54 -4.97
C ILE A 41 0.53 -7.50 -3.46
N TYR A 42 0.07 -6.36 -2.92
CA TYR A 42 -0.21 -6.23 -1.50
C TYR A 42 -1.32 -7.17 -1.03
N ALA A 43 -2.42 -7.25 -1.77
CA ALA A 43 -3.50 -8.17 -1.44
C ALA A 43 -3.01 -9.63 -1.40
N ARG A 44 -2.16 -10.02 -2.35
CA ARG A 44 -1.59 -11.37 -2.41
C ARG A 44 -0.59 -11.63 -1.27
N ILE A 45 0.21 -10.64 -0.88
CA ILE A 45 1.11 -10.75 0.27
C ILE A 45 0.31 -10.96 1.56
N ILE A 46 -0.71 -10.14 1.82
CA ILE A 46 -1.57 -10.27 3.00
C ILE A 46 -2.28 -11.63 3.02
N GLU A 47 -2.88 -12.03 1.89
CA GLU A 47 -3.54 -13.32 1.77
C GLU A 47 -2.58 -14.50 2.01
N THR A 48 -1.38 -14.43 1.46
CA THR A 48 -0.35 -15.47 1.62
C THR A 48 0.10 -15.54 3.07
N ARG A 49 0.34 -14.41 3.72
CA ARG A 49 0.68 -14.37 5.14
C ARG A 49 -0.43 -15.00 5.98
N MET A 50 -1.67 -14.56 5.82
CA MET A 50 -2.79 -15.11 6.58
C MET A 50 -2.98 -16.61 6.38
N LYS A 51 -2.70 -17.13 5.17
CA LYS A 51 -2.86 -18.57 4.88
C LYS A 51 -1.68 -19.42 5.31
N LEU A 52 -0.45 -18.94 5.15
CA LEU A 52 0.76 -19.73 5.39
C LEU A 52 1.34 -19.50 6.78
N GLU A 53 1.44 -18.25 7.20
CA GLU A 53 2.05 -17.90 8.49
C GLU A 53 1.14 -18.31 9.65
N ASN A 54 -0.17 -18.42 9.43
CA ASN A 54 -1.15 -18.87 10.41
C ASN A 54 -1.27 -20.41 10.49
N THR A 55 -0.38 -21.16 9.86
CA THR A 55 -0.36 -22.61 9.98
C THR A 55 0.43 -23.08 11.21
N GLU A 56 0.00 -24.19 11.80
CA GLU A 56 0.73 -24.82 12.90
C GLU A 56 2.18 -25.15 12.51
N ALA A 57 2.39 -25.60 11.27
CA ALA A 57 3.72 -25.90 10.73
C ALA A 57 4.63 -24.68 10.72
N PHE A 58 4.13 -23.54 10.21
CA PHE A 58 4.90 -22.29 10.20
C PHE A 58 5.19 -21.80 11.62
N THR A 59 4.19 -21.83 12.50
CA THR A 59 4.35 -21.42 13.91
C THR A 59 5.41 -22.25 14.60
N LYS A 60 5.47 -23.55 14.33
CA LYS A 60 6.50 -24.43 14.89
C LYS A 60 7.89 -24.05 14.40
N MET A 61 8.07 -23.84 13.10
CA MET A 61 9.35 -23.38 12.54
C MET A 61 9.74 -21.99 13.04
N ALA A 62 8.77 -21.07 13.13
CA ALA A 62 9.02 -19.71 13.61
C ALA A 62 9.51 -19.67 15.07
N LYS A 63 9.04 -20.57 15.93
CA LYS A 63 9.49 -20.70 17.32
C LYS A 63 10.95 -21.17 17.45
N GLU A 64 11.51 -21.82 16.44
CA GLU A 64 12.93 -22.17 16.40
C GLU A 64 13.84 -20.96 16.14
N ASN A 65 13.28 -19.86 15.60
CA ASN A 65 13.97 -18.59 15.42
C ASN A 65 13.73 -17.70 16.64
N LYS A 66 14.81 -17.35 17.36
CA LYS A 66 14.72 -16.53 18.59
C LYS A 66 13.94 -15.24 18.40
N THR A 67 14.21 -14.51 17.31
CA THR A 67 13.54 -13.22 17.01
C THR A 67 12.05 -13.40 16.79
N PHE A 68 11.65 -14.46 16.07
CA PHE A 68 10.23 -14.75 15.86
C PHE A 68 9.55 -15.24 17.14
N ALA A 69 10.21 -16.08 17.93
CA ALA A 69 9.68 -16.53 19.20
C ALA A 69 9.41 -15.36 20.16
N GLU A 70 10.35 -14.41 20.25
CA GLU A 70 10.18 -13.19 21.05
C GLU A 70 9.01 -12.32 20.56
N ARG A 71 8.79 -12.22 19.25
CA ARG A 71 7.66 -11.47 18.67
C ARG A 71 6.32 -12.16 18.93
N LEU A 72 6.26 -13.48 18.77
CA LEU A 72 5.05 -14.26 19.06
C LEU A 72 4.67 -14.24 20.55
N ALA A 73 5.67 -14.09 21.45
CA ALA A 73 5.43 -13.99 22.89
C ALA A 73 4.83 -12.64 23.34
N LEU A 74 4.69 -11.65 22.42
CA LEU A 74 4.06 -10.35 22.73
C LEU A 74 2.53 -10.43 22.77
N VAL A 75 1.95 -11.50 22.26
CA VAL A 75 0.50 -11.69 22.07
C VAL A 75 0.10 -13.08 22.57
N ASP A 76 -1.22 -13.31 22.74
CA ASP A 76 -1.72 -14.56 23.30
C ASP A 76 -1.71 -15.72 22.29
N SER A 77 -1.72 -15.40 21.00
CA SER A 77 -1.74 -16.40 19.93
C SER A 77 -0.99 -15.94 18.68
N PRO A 78 -0.47 -16.87 17.86
CA PRO A 78 0.09 -16.53 16.56
C PRO A 78 -0.89 -15.78 15.65
N ASP A 79 -2.17 -16.15 15.68
CA ASP A 79 -3.24 -15.49 14.90
C ASP A 79 -3.34 -14.00 15.23
N GLU A 80 -3.24 -13.66 16.50
CA GLU A 80 -3.27 -12.27 16.97
C GLU A 80 -2.05 -11.50 16.43
N TYR A 81 -0.86 -12.11 16.49
CA TYR A 81 0.35 -11.51 15.94
C TYR A 81 0.22 -11.22 14.42
N TYR A 82 -0.18 -12.23 13.65
CA TYR A 82 -0.32 -12.08 12.19
C TYR A 82 -1.44 -11.12 11.82
N THR A 83 -2.50 -11.04 12.62
CA THR A 83 -3.55 -10.04 12.44
C THR A 83 -2.98 -8.62 12.62
N VAL A 84 -2.19 -8.37 13.66
CA VAL A 84 -1.56 -7.06 13.85
C VAL A 84 -0.63 -6.71 12.68
N ILE A 85 0.21 -7.64 12.25
CA ILE A 85 1.12 -7.43 11.12
C ILE A 85 0.34 -7.14 9.83
N ALA A 86 -0.76 -7.87 9.57
CA ALA A 86 -1.60 -7.61 8.39
C ALA A 86 -2.20 -6.19 8.40
N TYR A 87 -2.63 -5.70 9.56
CA TYR A 87 -3.10 -4.31 9.69
C TYR A 87 -1.97 -3.30 9.52
N LEU A 88 -0.78 -3.54 10.04
CA LEU A 88 0.38 -2.67 9.84
C LEU A 88 0.75 -2.57 8.34
N ASP A 89 0.83 -3.70 7.65
CA ASP A 89 1.08 -3.75 6.20
C ASP A 89 0.00 -2.97 5.42
N LEU A 90 -1.28 -3.14 5.81
CA LEU A 90 -2.39 -2.44 5.17
C LEU A 90 -2.29 -0.92 5.38
N ILE A 91 -2.02 -0.46 6.59
CA ILE A 91 -1.90 0.96 6.91
C ILE A 91 -0.69 1.56 6.19
N GLU A 92 0.45 0.87 6.16
CA GLU A 92 1.64 1.31 5.41
C GLU A 92 1.35 1.47 3.92
N PHE A 93 0.63 0.50 3.33
CA PHE A 93 0.21 0.60 1.94
C PHE A 93 -0.70 1.81 1.68
N LEU A 94 -1.70 2.04 2.53
CA LEU A 94 -2.61 3.17 2.41
C LEU A 94 -1.89 4.50 2.63
N PHE A 95 -0.94 4.56 3.57
CA PHE A 95 -0.06 5.70 3.79
C PHE A 95 0.77 6.00 2.53
N HIS A 96 1.36 4.98 1.92
CA HIS A 96 2.11 5.12 0.66
C HIS A 96 1.22 5.65 -0.48
N LEU A 97 0.00 5.14 -0.64
CA LEU A 97 -0.96 5.64 -1.63
C LEU A 97 -1.34 7.10 -1.39
N HIS A 98 -1.50 7.50 -0.12
CA HIS A 98 -1.77 8.88 0.25
C HIS A 98 -0.57 9.79 -0.10
N ARG A 99 0.64 9.44 0.33
CA ARG A 99 1.87 10.20 0.07
C ARG A 99 2.15 10.38 -1.42
N THR A 100 1.88 9.37 -2.22
CA THR A 100 2.09 9.38 -3.67
C THR A 100 0.92 9.98 -4.45
N LYS A 101 -0.11 10.51 -3.75
CA LYS A 101 -1.33 11.08 -4.36
C LYS A 101 -2.05 10.08 -5.29
N MET A 102 -1.98 8.79 -4.95
CA MET A 102 -2.65 7.72 -5.68
C MET A 102 -4.00 7.34 -5.08
N MET A 103 -4.34 7.90 -3.91
CA MET A 103 -5.62 7.70 -3.23
C MET A 103 -6.39 9.03 -3.20
N ASP A 104 -7.73 8.94 -3.22
CA ASP A 104 -8.58 10.11 -2.94
C ASP A 104 -8.25 10.66 -1.55
N THR A 105 -7.86 11.93 -1.49
CA THR A 105 -7.47 12.62 -0.26
C THR A 105 -8.59 12.64 0.77
N LYS A 106 -9.87 12.55 0.35
CA LYS A 106 -11.03 12.49 1.24
C LYS A 106 -11.12 11.20 2.06
N LEU A 107 -10.46 10.14 1.60
CA LEU A 107 -10.45 8.84 2.30
C LEU A 107 -9.38 8.76 3.39
N TRP A 108 -8.32 9.56 3.28
CA TRP A 108 -7.19 9.50 4.21
C TRP A 108 -7.57 9.74 5.68
N PRO A 109 -8.40 10.73 6.05
CA PRO A 109 -8.77 10.94 7.44
C PRO A 109 -9.38 9.71 8.12
N ARG A 110 -10.17 8.92 7.37
CA ARG A 110 -10.76 7.68 7.88
C ARG A 110 -9.68 6.63 8.20
N TRP A 111 -8.70 6.48 7.32
CA TRP A 111 -7.62 5.52 7.52
C TRP A 111 -6.65 5.96 8.62
N LYS A 112 -6.40 7.26 8.74
CA LYS A 112 -5.63 7.81 9.85
C LYS A 112 -6.32 7.54 11.18
N ALA A 113 -7.63 7.77 11.29
CA ALA A 113 -8.40 7.49 12.50
C ALA A 113 -8.38 5.99 12.88
N LEU A 114 -8.39 5.09 11.88
CA LEU A 114 -8.21 3.66 12.12
C LEU A 114 -6.81 3.38 12.71
N ALA A 115 -5.76 3.96 12.14
CA ALA A 115 -4.39 3.80 12.63
C ALA A 115 -4.26 4.31 14.09
N GLU A 116 -4.82 5.48 14.40
CA GLU A 116 -4.88 6.03 15.78
C GLU A 116 -5.59 5.07 16.74
N THR A 117 -6.73 4.51 16.31
CA THR A 117 -7.48 3.53 17.13
C THR A 117 -6.66 2.28 17.40
N LEU A 118 -6.00 1.74 16.39
CA LEU A 118 -5.17 0.54 16.52
C LEU A 118 -3.95 0.78 17.39
N MET A 119 -3.28 1.94 17.23
CA MET A 119 -2.14 2.34 18.07
C MET A 119 -2.53 2.57 19.55
N GLY A 120 -3.80 2.85 19.83
CA GLY A 120 -4.35 2.89 21.18
C GLY A 120 -4.52 1.51 21.83
N MET A 121 -4.41 0.42 21.09
CA MET A 121 -4.48 -0.95 21.65
C MET A 121 -3.11 -1.39 22.18
N PRO A 122 -2.97 -1.76 23.47
CA PRO A 122 -1.68 -2.07 24.06
C PRO A 122 -0.88 -3.15 23.32
N LYS A 123 -1.53 -4.23 22.90
CA LYS A 123 -0.88 -5.33 22.17
C LYS A 123 -0.44 -4.90 20.76
N PHE A 124 -1.24 -4.10 20.07
CA PHE A 124 -0.87 -3.54 18.77
C PHE A 124 0.39 -2.67 18.91
N ARG A 125 0.41 -1.80 19.91
CA ARG A 125 1.57 -0.93 20.22
C ARG A 125 2.82 -1.75 20.54
N MET A 126 2.71 -2.81 21.36
CA MET A 126 3.84 -3.68 21.67
C MET A 126 4.43 -4.36 20.42
N VAL A 127 3.58 -4.86 19.54
CA VAL A 127 4.02 -5.46 18.26
C VAL A 127 4.67 -4.40 17.37
N TRP A 128 4.05 -3.21 17.25
CA TRP A 128 4.62 -2.09 16.52
C TRP A 128 6.04 -1.77 16.98
N ASP A 129 6.24 -1.53 18.28
CA ASP A 129 7.53 -1.14 18.83
C ASP A 129 8.64 -2.17 18.57
N LYS A 130 8.29 -3.44 18.48
CA LYS A 130 9.23 -4.54 18.18
C LYS A 130 9.47 -4.73 16.67
N THR A 131 8.54 -4.31 15.83
CA THR A 131 8.61 -4.58 14.38
C THR A 131 8.86 -3.33 13.53
N LYS A 132 8.71 -2.12 14.06
CA LYS A 132 8.78 -0.87 13.30
C LYS A 132 10.06 -0.70 12.48
N HIS A 133 11.18 -1.27 12.91
CA HIS A 133 12.48 -1.17 12.23
C HIS A 133 12.52 -1.80 10.82
N VAL A 134 11.52 -2.61 10.43
CA VAL A 134 11.42 -3.21 9.10
C VAL A 134 10.57 -2.37 8.13
N HIS A 135 9.92 -1.31 8.63
CA HIS A 135 9.08 -0.42 7.85
C HIS A 135 9.84 0.79 7.29
N ASN A 136 9.21 1.51 6.36
CA ASN A 136 9.76 2.73 5.79
C ASN A 136 9.87 3.85 6.85
N SER A 137 10.94 4.65 6.81
CA SER A 137 11.19 5.73 7.78
C SER A 137 10.05 6.73 7.89
N ASP A 138 9.49 7.16 6.76
CA ASP A 138 8.37 8.11 6.76
C ASP A 138 7.12 7.52 7.42
N PHE A 139 6.91 6.20 7.26
CA PHE A 139 5.81 5.49 7.90
C PHE A 139 6.06 5.30 9.40
N ILE A 140 7.30 5.05 9.80
CA ILE A 140 7.68 5.00 11.23
C ILE A 140 7.38 6.34 11.90
N GLU A 141 7.81 7.45 11.29
CA GLU A 141 7.56 8.80 11.81
C GLU A 141 6.06 9.09 11.94
N PHE A 142 5.27 8.71 10.92
CA PHE A 142 3.82 8.83 10.95
C PHE A 142 3.20 8.05 12.10
N MET A 143 3.51 6.76 12.23
CA MET A 143 2.93 5.88 13.25
C MET A 143 3.36 6.27 14.67
N ASP A 144 4.63 6.67 14.85
CA ASP A 144 5.13 7.13 16.16
C ASP A 144 4.56 8.49 16.57
N SER A 145 3.97 9.26 15.63
CA SER A 145 3.26 10.53 15.90
C SER A 145 1.81 10.35 16.36
N LEU A 146 1.25 9.12 16.26
CA LEU A 146 -0.10 8.79 16.70
C LEU A 146 -0.14 8.44 18.18
#